data_85d9e8956c23d5d2435886e1db33455e
#
_entry.id   85d9e8956c23d5d2435886e1db33455e
#
_cell.length_a   1.000
_cell.length_b   1.000
_cell.length_c   1.000
_cell.angle_alpha   90.00
_cell.angle_beta   90.00
_cell.angle_gamma   90.00
#
_symmetry.space_group_name_H-M   'P 1'
#
loop_
_entity.id
_entity.type
_entity.pdbx_description
1 polymer ?
#
loop_
_entity_poly.entity_id
_entity_poly.type
_entity_poly.pdbx_seq_one_letter_code
_entity_poly.pdbx_strand_id
1 'polypeptide(L)'
;MIPLRYRLREGVRLEPGRDGSWRVISLSPLYVVRVNVAAARLLQRTRRWATVPELATAFRVSEERIFSLCERFRARGVLEVKRADVPAVSVPGRALGSAPGGPPRVSVIIPTFDRVEELEECLRSVAALDYPADRREVLVVDDASTRSADLAAVAARYGARLLVNEQNRGPAYSRNRAVAASTGELLAFVDSDCVAEPRWLAELVPYFAWNKVGAVGGRTLSYYRESSLDRYEEVSSPLDMGPWLHIAGPGSDTFYVPTCNLLVRRSVYQAVGGLREDLRVGEDVDLCWRVRAGGHYLVYAPEGVVRHKHRDRLVAMLRQRAQYGTSEAVLHRLHPGKRKRFPLLPAPLATVAVLAAATLGLAPRLLAAAAAPFLWDGLSRTAHLRREGVQVPAVRVWTAVARTHLGMLYVAYFHLQRYYLWPLAALGFVAPGAWALAASAVVYAAGVDYAARKPRLGFLPFLAYYATEHLAYQTGVVAGCVKERTFRSYLPVFWGDAAATRSMVPDVAKGAGLQPRVSDSQGGR
;
A
#
# COMPACT_ATOMS: atom_id res chain seq x y z
N MET A 1 -0.35 -3.79 -22.05
CA MET A 1 0.28 -3.68 -20.71
C MET A 1 -0.23 -2.45 -19.98
N ILE A 2 -0.02 -2.35 -18.66
CA ILE A 2 -0.45 -1.18 -17.86
C ILE A 2 0.11 0.10 -18.48
N PRO A 3 -0.69 1.15 -18.63
CA PRO A 3 -0.23 2.42 -19.19
C PRO A 3 0.65 3.18 -18.18
N LEU A 4 1.90 2.77 -18.06
CA LEU A 4 2.87 3.35 -17.14
C LEU A 4 4.05 3.97 -17.86
N ARG A 5 4.51 5.09 -17.31
CA ARG A 5 5.76 5.76 -17.69
C ARG A 5 6.70 5.76 -16.50
N TYR A 6 7.96 5.51 -16.78
CA TYR A 6 9.04 5.55 -15.80
C TYR A 6 10.01 6.68 -16.12
N ARG A 7 10.51 7.32 -15.08
CA ARG A 7 11.56 8.33 -15.19
C ARG A 7 12.61 8.13 -14.10
N LEU A 8 13.87 8.40 -14.45
CA LEU A 8 14.93 8.45 -13.46
C LEU A 8 14.61 9.54 -12.43
N ARG A 9 14.61 9.16 -11.16
CA ARG A 9 14.23 10.07 -10.07
C ARG A 9 15.22 11.22 -9.97
N GLU A 10 14.73 12.41 -9.69
CA GLU A 10 15.55 13.57 -9.44
C GLU A 10 16.53 13.30 -8.29
N GLY A 11 17.80 13.73 -8.46
CA GLY A 11 18.87 13.45 -7.49
C GLY A 11 19.55 12.08 -7.65
N VAL A 12 19.13 11.23 -8.58
CA VAL A 12 19.86 10.01 -8.95
C VAL A 12 20.87 10.32 -10.05
N ARG A 13 22.13 9.94 -9.82
CA ARG A 13 23.23 10.10 -10.79
C ARG A 13 23.67 8.75 -11.32
N LEU A 14 24.09 8.75 -12.59
CA LEU A 14 24.69 7.60 -13.24
C LEU A 14 26.13 7.97 -13.63
N GLU A 15 27.09 7.25 -13.09
CA GLU A 15 28.51 7.48 -13.34
C GLU A 15 29.20 6.21 -13.80
N PRO A 16 30.12 6.27 -14.79
CA PRO A 16 30.92 5.12 -15.19
C PRO A 16 31.85 4.70 -14.05
N GLY A 17 31.96 3.41 -13.80
CA GLY A 17 32.96 2.83 -12.89
C GLY A 17 34.29 2.56 -13.60
N ARG A 18 35.36 2.42 -12.82
CA ARG A 18 36.73 2.13 -13.35
C ARG A 18 36.85 0.73 -13.96
N ASP A 19 35.95 -0.19 -13.61
CA ASP A 19 35.92 -1.61 -13.98
C ASP A 19 34.95 -1.91 -15.13
N GLY A 20 34.49 -0.88 -15.87
CA GLY A 20 33.49 -1.02 -16.94
C GLY A 20 32.06 -1.19 -16.42
N SER A 21 31.84 -1.25 -15.10
CA SER A 21 30.50 -1.18 -14.49
C SER A 21 29.99 0.27 -14.46
N TRP A 22 28.73 0.44 -14.10
CA TRP A 22 28.13 1.75 -13.84
C TRP A 22 27.70 1.84 -12.39
N ARG A 23 27.78 3.04 -11.84
CA ARG A 23 27.31 3.35 -10.49
C ARG A 23 26.03 4.16 -10.58
N VAL A 24 25.02 3.70 -9.83
CA VAL A 24 23.79 4.45 -9.55
C VAL A 24 23.96 5.05 -8.17
N ILE A 25 24.01 6.37 -8.10
CA ILE A 25 24.18 7.12 -6.86
C ILE A 25 22.87 7.84 -6.58
N SER A 26 22.18 7.44 -5.52
CA SER A 26 21.02 8.16 -5.00
C SER A 26 21.43 9.03 -3.81
N LEU A 27 20.97 10.27 -3.80
CA LEU A 27 21.25 11.21 -2.71
C LEU A 27 20.13 11.24 -1.65
N SER A 28 18.95 10.69 -1.99
CA SER A 28 17.81 10.61 -1.07
C SER A 28 16.88 9.46 -1.45
N PRO A 29 16.94 8.30 -0.77
CA PRO A 29 17.91 7.90 0.25
C PRO A 29 19.35 7.81 -0.29
N LEU A 30 20.34 8.01 0.57
CA LEU A 30 21.76 7.95 0.17
C LEU A 30 22.22 6.50 0.06
N TYR A 31 22.55 6.06 -1.15
CA TYR A 31 23.20 4.78 -1.43
C TYR A 31 23.93 4.80 -2.79
N VAL A 32 24.84 3.86 -2.95
CA VAL A 32 25.54 3.61 -4.21
C VAL A 32 25.37 2.15 -4.56
N VAL A 33 24.96 1.90 -5.81
CA VAL A 33 24.76 0.56 -6.33
C VAL A 33 25.47 0.42 -7.67
N ARG A 34 26.18 -0.67 -7.87
CA ARG A 34 26.78 -1.02 -9.16
C ARG A 34 25.76 -1.71 -10.04
N VAL A 35 25.72 -1.31 -11.29
CA VAL A 35 24.88 -1.89 -12.34
C VAL A 35 25.71 -2.19 -13.57
N ASN A 36 25.27 -3.14 -14.39
CA ASN A 36 25.92 -3.41 -15.65
C ASN A 36 25.55 -2.35 -16.72
N VAL A 37 26.26 -2.38 -17.84
CA VAL A 37 26.08 -1.45 -18.95
C VAL A 37 24.64 -1.46 -19.48
N ALA A 38 23.99 -2.63 -19.56
CA ALA A 38 22.63 -2.74 -20.08
C ALA A 38 21.61 -2.06 -19.16
N ALA A 39 21.72 -2.26 -17.83
CA ALA A 39 20.90 -1.59 -16.85
C ALA A 39 21.16 -0.06 -16.85
N ALA A 40 22.41 0.36 -17.00
CA ALA A 40 22.76 1.79 -17.10
C ALA A 40 22.13 2.43 -18.34
N ARG A 41 22.19 1.77 -19.50
CA ARG A 41 21.54 2.23 -20.73
C ARG A 41 20.02 2.38 -20.57
N LEU A 42 19.37 1.43 -19.89
CA LEU A 42 17.95 1.54 -19.58
C LEU A 42 17.68 2.77 -18.69
N LEU A 43 18.45 2.96 -17.63
CA LEU A 43 18.32 4.13 -16.75
C LEU A 43 18.63 5.45 -17.47
N GLN A 44 19.57 5.47 -18.42
CA GLN A 44 19.82 6.64 -19.27
C GLN A 44 18.63 6.97 -20.18
N ARG A 45 17.97 5.95 -20.75
CA ARG A 45 16.74 6.14 -21.53
C ARG A 45 15.59 6.71 -20.69
N THR A 46 15.53 6.34 -19.42
CA THR A 46 14.52 6.86 -18.49
C THR A 46 14.86 8.23 -17.89
N ARG A 47 15.88 8.94 -18.34
CA ARG A 47 16.06 10.37 -17.99
C ARG A 47 14.86 11.23 -18.41
N ARG A 48 14.15 10.82 -19.45
CA ARG A 48 12.82 11.32 -19.83
C ARG A 48 11.77 10.26 -19.51
N TRP A 49 10.52 10.66 -19.39
CA TRP A 49 9.42 9.72 -19.23
C TRP A 49 9.36 8.76 -20.41
N ALA A 50 9.47 7.47 -20.13
CA ALA A 50 9.43 6.40 -21.12
C ALA A 50 8.42 5.34 -20.70
N THR A 51 7.65 4.83 -21.65
CA THR A 51 6.69 3.73 -21.43
C THR A 51 7.38 2.38 -21.48
N VAL A 52 6.75 1.35 -20.90
CA VAL A 52 7.27 -0.03 -20.97
C VAL A 52 7.37 -0.52 -22.42
N PRO A 53 6.38 -0.31 -23.31
CA PRO A 53 6.50 -0.70 -24.73
C PRO A 53 7.66 -0.02 -25.46
N GLU A 54 7.86 1.30 -25.27
CA GLU A 54 8.99 2.03 -25.86
C GLU A 54 10.34 1.45 -25.43
N LEU A 55 10.49 1.14 -24.13
CA LEU A 55 11.70 0.52 -23.60
C LEU A 55 11.86 -0.92 -24.11
N ALA A 56 10.77 -1.71 -24.15
CA ALA A 56 10.80 -3.08 -24.64
C ALA A 56 11.26 -3.15 -26.11
N THR A 57 10.73 -2.27 -26.94
CA THR A 57 11.13 -2.13 -28.35
C THR A 57 12.60 -1.73 -28.47
N ALA A 58 13.03 -0.69 -27.72
CA ALA A 58 14.40 -0.19 -27.77
C ALA A 58 15.45 -1.21 -27.33
N PHE A 59 15.12 -2.09 -26.39
CA PHE A 59 16.03 -3.12 -25.87
C PHE A 59 15.78 -4.52 -26.47
N ARG A 60 14.77 -4.68 -27.33
CA ARG A 60 14.36 -5.94 -27.96
C ARG A 60 14.14 -7.07 -26.96
N VAL A 61 13.46 -6.76 -25.85
CA VAL A 61 13.07 -7.70 -24.82
C VAL A 61 11.57 -7.61 -24.55
N SER A 62 11.02 -8.62 -23.90
CA SER A 62 9.58 -8.60 -23.57
C SER A 62 9.23 -7.44 -22.63
N GLU A 63 8.04 -6.89 -22.79
CA GLU A 63 7.50 -5.85 -21.93
C GLU A 63 7.49 -6.28 -20.45
N GLU A 64 7.25 -7.56 -20.19
CA GLU A 64 7.27 -8.10 -18.83
C GLU A 64 8.64 -8.01 -18.16
N ARG A 65 9.71 -8.28 -18.92
CA ARG A 65 11.09 -8.14 -18.41
C ARG A 65 11.44 -6.70 -18.12
N ILE A 66 11.07 -5.78 -19.01
CA ILE A 66 11.27 -4.33 -18.79
C ILE A 66 10.47 -3.87 -17.58
N PHE A 67 9.19 -4.23 -17.49
CA PHE A 67 8.36 -3.88 -16.35
C PHE A 67 8.97 -4.38 -15.03
N SER A 68 9.33 -5.66 -14.96
CA SER A 68 9.96 -6.25 -13.76
C SER A 68 11.25 -5.52 -13.36
N LEU A 69 12.06 -5.13 -14.35
CA LEU A 69 13.31 -4.40 -14.10
C LEU A 69 13.04 -2.96 -13.62
N CYS A 70 12.11 -2.26 -14.25
CA CYS A 70 11.69 -0.92 -13.85
C CYS A 70 11.11 -0.93 -12.42
N GLU A 71 10.27 -1.91 -12.08
CA GLU A 71 9.72 -2.05 -10.73
C GLU A 71 10.79 -2.34 -9.67
N ARG A 72 11.82 -3.14 -9.99
CA ARG A 72 12.98 -3.32 -9.08
C ARG A 72 13.73 -2.01 -8.83
N PHE A 73 13.91 -1.19 -9.86
CA PHE A 73 14.54 0.11 -9.70
C PHE A 73 13.63 1.11 -8.98
N ARG A 74 12.32 1.05 -9.22
CA ARG A 74 11.33 1.87 -8.51
C ARG A 74 11.30 1.51 -7.00
N ALA A 75 11.26 0.23 -6.66
CA ALA A 75 11.29 -0.25 -5.28
C ALA A 75 12.54 0.22 -4.51
N ARG A 76 13.62 0.50 -5.22
CA ARG A 76 14.85 1.08 -4.65
C ARG A 76 14.93 2.61 -4.75
N GLY A 77 13.85 3.26 -5.19
CA GLY A 77 13.82 4.72 -5.31
C GLY A 77 14.73 5.29 -6.41
N VAL A 78 15.15 4.46 -7.39
CA VAL A 78 15.92 4.91 -8.56
C VAL A 78 15.01 5.51 -9.63
N LEU A 79 13.87 4.87 -9.85
CA LEU A 79 12.86 5.32 -10.80
C LEU A 79 11.63 5.82 -10.06
N GLU A 80 10.99 6.81 -10.63
CA GLU A 80 9.62 7.19 -10.32
C GLU A 80 8.68 6.68 -11.43
N VAL A 81 7.43 6.48 -11.08
CA VAL A 81 6.40 5.97 -11.99
C VAL A 81 5.19 6.88 -11.94
N LYS A 82 4.58 7.08 -13.09
CA LYS A 82 3.24 7.67 -13.19
C LYS A 82 2.44 6.91 -14.25
N ARG A 83 1.13 7.07 -14.20
CA ARG A 83 0.26 6.66 -15.30
C ARG A 83 0.68 7.42 -16.57
N ALA A 84 0.75 6.75 -17.70
CA ALA A 84 0.84 7.42 -19.00
C ALA A 84 -0.45 8.23 -19.19
N ASP A 85 -0.36 9.39 -19.82
CA ASP A 85 -1.52 10.16 -20.23
C ASP A 85 -2.29 9.28 -21.25
N VAL A 86 -3.13 8.40 -20.76
CA VAL A 86 -4.16 7.78 -21.58
C VAL A 86 -5.14 8.91 -21.85
N PRO A 87 -5.43 9.26 -23.10
CA PRO A 87 -6.47 10.24 -23.37
C PRO A 87 -7.66 9.89 -22.50
N ALA A 88 -8.14 10.86 -21.74
CA ALA A 88 -9.38 10.68 -21.00
C ALA A 88 -10.36 10.03 -21.97
N VAL A 89 -11.10 9.03 -21.51
CA VAL A 89 -12.19 8.49 -22.30
C VAL A 89 -13.16 9.64 -22.54
N SER A 90 -12.82 10.50 -23.50
CA SER A 90 -13.76 11.47 -24.02
C SER A 90 -14.70 10.68 -24.91
N VAL A 91 -15.85 10.39 -24.35
CA VAL A 91 -17.01 9.81 -25.00
C VAL A 91 -17.53 10.80 -26.08
N PRO A 92 -18.09 10.38 -27.21
CA PRO A 92 -18.60 9.06 -27.57
C PRO A 92 -17.81 8.39 -28.70
N GLY A 93 -17.25 7.22 -28.44
CA GLY A 93 -16.91 6.28 -29.50
C GLY A 93 -15.45 5.91 -29.72
N ARG A 94 -14.45 6.38 -28.93
CA ARG A 94 -13.06 5.91 -29.12
C ARG A 94 -12.23 5.87 -27.83
N ALA A 95 -11.65 4.69 -27.59
CA ALA A 95 -10.44 4.39 -26.83
C ALA A 95 -10.54 4.05 -25.35
N LEU A 96 -11.38 3.10 -24.96
CA LEU A 96 -10.97 2.06 -24.01
C LEU A 96 -10.51 0.88 -24.86
N GLY A 97 -9.20 0.69 -25.02
CA GLY A 97 -8.55 -0.41 -25.73
C GLY A 97 -9.23 -0.82 -27.03
N SER A 98 -8.49 -0.86 -28.11
CA SER A 98 -8.88 -1.34 -29.44
C SER A 98 -9.22 -2.84 -29.47
N ALA A 99 -9.99 -3.33 -28.50
CA ALA A 99 -10.64 -4.62 -28.64
C ALA A 99 -11.93 -4.45 -29.43
N PRO A 100 -12.21 -5.31 -30.42
CA PRO A 100 -13.52 -5.35 -31.06
C PRO A 100 -14.58 -5.64 -29.98
N GLY A 101 -15.40 -4.64 -29.59
CA GLY A 101 -16.47 -4.84 -28.59
C GLY A 101 -16.64 -3.74 -27.54
N GLY A 102 -15.79 -2.70 -27.49
CA GLY A 102 -15.92 -1.61 -26.51
C GLY A 102 -15.33 -1.92 -25.12
N PRO A 103 -15.58 -1.07 -24.10
CA PRO A 103 -15.06 -1.28 -22.75
C PRO A 103 -15.65 -2.53 -22.09
N PRO A 104 -14.92 -3.20 -21.17
CA PRO A 104 -15.41 -4.41 -20.50
C PRO A 104 -16.69 -4.15 -19.71
N ARG A 105 -17.53 -5.16 -19.59
CA ARG A 105 -18.72 -5.09 -18.72
C ARG A 105 -18.30 -5.12 -17.26
N VAL A 106 -18.86 -4.20 -16.46
CA VAL A 106 -18.58 -4.07 -15.03
C VAL A 106 -19.84 -4.36 -14.23
N SER A 107 -19.75 -5.25 -13.23
CA SER A 107 -20.79 -5.43 -12.21
C SER A 107 -20.41 -4.63 -10.97
N VAL A 108 -21.15 -3.58 -10.68
CA VAL A 108 -21.00 -2.80 -9.43
C VAL A 108 -21.79 -3.52 -8.34
N ILE A 109 -21.12 -3.89 -7.26
CA ILE A 109 -21.65 -4.73 -6.18
C ILE A 109 -21.65 -3.94 -4.87
N ILE A 110 -22.83 -3.77 -4.28
CA ILE A 110 -23.07 -2.93 -3.11
C ILE A 110 -23.77 -3.74 -2.02
N PRO A 111 -23.06 -4.25 -1.01
CA PRO A 111 -23.69 -4.83 0.18
C PRO A 111 -24.26 -3.70 1.06
N THR A 112 -25.43 -3.92 1.65
CA THR A 112 -26.05 -2.96 2.57
C THR A 112 -26.73 -3.66 3.74
N PHE A 113 -26.77 -2.98 4.90
CA PHE A 113 -27.51 -3.40 6.07
C PHE A 113 -27.97 -2.17 6.87
N ASP A 114 -29.28 -1.95 6.97
CA ASP A 114 -29.94 -0.83 7.67
C ASP A 114 -29.41 0.58 7.31
N ARG A 115 -29.11 0.84 6.02
CA ARG A 115 -28.51 2.07 5.50
C ARG A 115 -29.22 2.58 4.26
N VAL A 116 -30.45 3.07 4.43
CA VAL A 116 -31.29 3.50 3.29
C VAL A 116 -30.78 4.80 2.69
N GLU A 117 -30.48 5.77 3.53
CA GLU A 117 -30.06 7.12 3.13
C GLU A 117 -28.66 7.10 2.49
N GLU A 118 -27.74 6.32 3.07
CA GLU A 118 -26.39 6.15 2.52
C GLU A 118 -26.43 5.40 1.20
N LEU A 119 -27.27 4.35 1.09
CA LEU A 119 -27.45 3.61 -0.15
C LEU A 119 -27.98 4.51 -1.27
N GLU A 120 -28.93 5.41 -0.98
CA GLU A 120 -29.43 6.34 -1.98
C GLU A 120 -28.35 7.27 -2.52
N GLU A 121 -27.51 7.82 -1.67
CA GLU A 121 -26.38 8.65 -2.10
C GLU A 121 -25.34 7.83 -2.89
N CYS A 122 -25.05 6.61 -2.45
CA CYS A 122 -24.16 5.69 -3.17
C CYS A 122 -24.69 5.42 -4.58
N LEU A 123 -25.96 5.01 -4.71
CA LEU A 123 -26.57 4.70 -6.00
C LEU A 123 -26.67 5.93 -6.92
N ARG A 124 -26.95 7.11 -6.35
CA ARG A 124 -26.92 8.38 -7.09
C ARG A 124 -25.54 8.63 -7.70
N SER A 125 -24.49 8.40 -6.93
CA SER A 125 -23.12 8.58 -7.42
C SER A 125 -22.74 7.54 -8.48
N VAL A 126 -23.17 6.28 -8.30
CA VAL A 126 -22.97 5.21 -9.30
C VAL A 126 -23.75 5.49 -10.59
N ALA A 127 -24.97 6.05 -10.51
CA ALA A 127 -25.73 6.43 -11.68
C ALA A 127 -25.02 7.53 -12.51
N ALA A 128 -24.29 8.43 -11.84
CA ALA A 128 -23.57 9.57 -12.42
C ALA A 128 -22.16 9.22 -12.95
N LEU A 129 -21.76 7.93 -12.94
CA LEU A 129 -20.42 7.52 -13.39
C LEU A 129 -20.23 7.77 -14.90
N ASP A 130 -19.04 8.30 -15.22
CA ASP A 130 -18.53 8.44 -16.60
C ASP A 130 -18.06 7.06 -17.11
N TYR A 131 -19.04 6.17 -17.30
CA TYR A 131 -18.86 4.83 -17.85
C TYR A 131 -20.15 4.40 -18.59
N PRO A 132 -20.08 3.78 -19.78
CA PRO A 132 -21.27 3.46 -20.56
C PRO A 132 -22.31 2.66 -19.78
N ALA A 133 -23.56 3.12 -19.80
CA ALA A 133 -24.63 2.52 -19.02
C ALA A 133 -24.96 1.08 -19.46
N ASP A 134 -24.84 0.79 -20.77
CA ASP A 134 -25.01 -0.55 -21.35
C ASP A 134 -23.86 -1.51 -21.02
N ARG A 135 -22.76 -0.99 -20.47
CA ARG A 135 -21.59 -1.76 -20.06
C ARG A 135 -21.45 -1.89 -18.54
N ARG A 136 -22.46 -1.47 -17.79
CA ARG A 136 -22.50 -1.65 -16.33
C ARG A 136 -23.82 -2.23 -15.88
N GLU A 137 -23.78 -3.07 -14.88
CA GLU A 137 -24.93 -3.50 -14.08
C GLU A 137 -24.68 -3.17 -12.62
N VAL A 138 -25.74 -2.91 -11.86
CA VAL A 138 -25.64 -2.57 -10.43
C VAL A 138 -26.45 -3.59 -9.63
N LEU A 139 -25.79 -4.26 -8.69
CA LEU A 139 -26.40 -5.21 -7.78
C LEU A 139 -26.26 -4.71 -6.35
N VAL A 140 -27.40 -4.57 -5.69
CA VAL A 140 -27.49 -4.27 -4.26
C VAL A 140 -27.84 -5.58 -3.54
N VAL A 141 -27.15 -5.87 -2.44
CA VAL A 141 -27.50 -7.01 -1.59
C VAL A 141 -27.86 -6.48 -0.21
N ASP A 142 -29.13 -6.61 0.12
CA ASP A 142 -29.67 -6.34 1.45
C ASP A 142 -29.38 -7.54 2.36
N ASP A 143 -28.59 -7.33 3.40
CA ASP A 143 -28.17 -8.37 4.34
C ASP A 143 -29.17 -8.53 5.50
N ALA A 144 -30.47 -8.68 5.17
CA ALA A 144 -31.60 -8.81 6.09
C ALA A 144 -31.84 -7.54 6.95
N SER A 145 -31.95 -6.40 6.29
CA SER A 145 -32.27 -5.13 6.95
C SER A 145 -33.69 -5.06 7.47
N THR A 146 -33.90 -4.27 8.52
CA THR A 146 -35.22 -3.99 9.10
C THR A 146 -36.07 -3.13 8.16
N ARG A 147 -35.45 -2.26 7.33
CA ARG A 147 -36.07 -1.37 6.35
C ARG A 147 -35.89 -1.86 4.91
N SER A 148 -36.06 -3.17 4.69
CA SER A 148 -35.82 -3.80 3.37
C SER A 148 -36.74 -3.25 2.26
N ALA A 149 -37.99 -2.86 2.58
CA ALA A 149 -38.89 -2.24 1.63
C ALA A 149 -38.40 -0.87 1.14
N ASP A 150 -37.84 -0.05 2.02
CA ASP A 150 -37.25 1.26 1.68
C ASP A 150 -36.01 1.06 0.78
N LEU A 151 -35.17 0.10 1.10
CA LEU A 151 -34.00 -0.28 0.28
C LEU A 151 -34.44 -0.74 -1.13
N ALA A 152 -35.55 -1.51 -1.22
CA ALA A 152 -36.10 -1.94 -2.50
C ALA A 152 -36.60 -0.75 -3.35
N ALA A 153 -37.29 0.21 -2.73
CA ALA A 153 -37.74 1.43 -3.39
C ALA A 153 -36.57 2.28 -3.91
N VAL A 154 -35.52 2.42 -3.10
CA VAL A 154 -34.29 3.14 -3.49
C VAL A 154 -33.59 2.38 -4.64
N ALA A 155 -33.38 1.09 -4.54
CA ALA A 155 -32.74 0.30 -5.60
C ALA A 155 -33.49 0.41 -6.94
N ALA A 156 -34.82 0.28 -6.91
CA ALA A 156 -35.66 0.42 -8.10
C ALA A 156 -35.56 1.80 -8.76
N ARG A 157 -35.50 2.88 -7.97
CA ARG A 157 -35.35 4.26 -8.48
C ARG A 157 -34.11 4.44 -9.34
N TYR A 158 -33.02 3.75 -9.02
CA TYR A 158 -31.75 3.83 -9.75
C TYR A 158 -31.51 2.64 -10.70
N GLY A 159 -32.53 1.81 -10.94
CA GLY A 159 -32.41 0.64 -11.83
C GLY A 159 -31.44 -0.43 -11.34
N ALA A 160 -31.16 -0.47 -10.04
CA ALA A 160 -30.30 -1.48 -9.43
C ALA A 160 -31.10 -2.76 -9.13
N ARG A 161 -30.49 -3.90 -9.39
CA ARG A 161 -31.06 -5.20 -9.03
C ARG A 161 -30.83 -5.48 -7.54
N LEU A 162 -31.91 -5.63 -6.78
CA LEU A 162 -31.86 -5.96 -5.36
C LEU A 162 -31.89 -7.50 -5.16
N LEU A 163 -31.01 -8.00 -4.31
CA LEU A 163 -31.02 -9.34 -3.74
C LEU A 163 -31.19 -9.21 -2.22
N VAL A 164 -32.10 -9.96 -1.61
CA VAL A 164 -32.35 -9.90 -0.17
C VAL A 164 -31.89 -11.21 0.47
N ASN A 165 -31.03 -11.13 1.49
CA ASN A 165 -30.64 -12.27 2.31
C ASN A 165 -31.74 -12.58 3.33
N GLU A 166 -31.95 -13.87 3.63
CA GLU A 166 -32.92 -14.30 4.66
C GLU A 166 -32.47 -13.94 6.07
N GLN A 167 -31.17 -13.83 6.30
CA GLN A 167 -30.55 -13.47 7.59
C GLN A 167 -29.24 -12.70 7.35
N ASN A 168 -28.80 -11.94 8.37
CA ASN A 168 -27.53 -11.22 8.29
C ASN A 168 -26.35 -12.22 8.31
N ARG A 169 -25.65 -12.30 7.19
CA ARG A 169 -24.49 -13.19 6.97
C ARG A 169 -23.18 -12.43 6.77
N GLY A 170 -23.25 -11.12 6.76
CA GLY A 170 -22.10 -10.24 6.61
C GLY A 170 -21.72 -9.90 5.17
N PRO A 171 -20.80 -8.94 5.00
CA PRO A 171 -20.50 -8.35 3.69
C PRO A 171 -19.83 -9.32 2.71
N ALA A 172 -19.02 -10.26 3.20
CA ALA A 172 -18.35 -11.24 2.34
C ALA A 172 -19.36 -12.15 1.63
N TYR A 173 -20.33 -12.70 2.39
CA TYR A 173 -21.41 -13.53 1.83
C TYR A 173 -22.25 -12.73 0.82
N SER A 174 -22.66 -11.52 1.20
CA SER A 174 -23.47 -10.66 0.35
C SER A 174 -22.75 -10.33 -0.97
N ARG A 175 -21.46 -10.03 -0.92
CA ARG A 175 -20.66 -9.79 -2.14
C ARG A 175 -20.53 -11.05 -2.99
N ASN A 176 -20.26 -12.24 -2.41
CA ASN A 176 -20.20 -13.51 -3.13
C ASN A 176 -21.53 -13.81 -3.84
N ARG A 177 -22.65 -13.61 -3.15
CA ARG A 177 -24.00 -13.80 -3.70
C ARG A 177 -24.28 -12.90 -4.89
N ALA A 178 -23.88 -11.61 -4.80
CA ALA A 178 -23.97 -10.69 -5.92
C ALA A 178 -23.08 -11.11 -7.10
N VAL A 179 -21.87 -11.56 -6.84
CA VAL A 179 -20.97 -12.07 -7.90
C VAL A 179 -21.61 -13.24 -8.64
N ALA A 180 -22.23 -14.18 -7.92
CA ALA A 180 -22.91 -15.32 -8.52
C ALA A 180 -24.11 -14.92 -9.41
N ALA A 181 -24.79 -13.83 -9.06
CA ALA A 181 -25.94 -13.29 -9.79
C ALA A 181 -25.58 -12.29 -10.89
N SER A 182 -24.32 -11.94 -11.07
CA SER A 182 -23.83 -10.89 -11.97
C SER A 182 -23.14 -11.47 -13.21
N THR A 183 -22.95 -10.64 -14.25
CA THR A 183 -22.46 -11.07 -15.57
C THR A 183 -21.20 -10.33 -16.04
N GLY A 184 -20.80 -9.22 -15.38
CA GLY A 184 -19.68 -8.38 -15.80
C GLY A 184 -18.35 -9.12 -15.78
N GLU A 185 -17.45 -8.76 -16.68
CA GLU A 185 -16.07 -9.26 -16.74
C GLU A 185 -15.22 -8.77 -15.59
N LEU A 186 -15.53 -7.57 -15.10
CA LEU A 186 -14.94 -6.97 -13.93
C LEU A 186 -15.97 -6.81 -12.82
N LEU A 187 -15.60 -7.12 -11.61
CA LEU A 187 -16.38 -6.98 -10.39
C LEU A 187 -15.90 -5.74 -9.66
N ALA A 188 -16.75 -4.73 -9.50
CA ALA A 188 -16.46 -3.49 -8.82
C ALA A 188 -17.16 -3.45 -7.47
N PHE A 189 -16.41 -3.63 -6.39
CA PHE A 189 -16.94 -3.56 -5.03
C PHE A 189 -16.89 -2.13 -4.51
N VAL A 190 -18.01 -1.67 -3.96
CA VAL A 190 -18.16 -0.40 -3.26
C VAL A 190 -19.15 -0.59 -2.13
N ASP A 191 -18.91 0.03 -0.98
CA ASP A 191 -19.81 -0.10 0.17
C ASP A 191 -20.96 0.91 0.09
N SER A 192 -22.11 0.59 0.71
CA SER A 192 -23.30 1.46 0.69
C SER A 192 -23.08 2.84 1.33
N ASP A 193 -22.09 2.98 2.23
CA ASP A 193 -21.67 4.25 2.84
C ASP A 193 -20.56 4.96 2.07
N CYS A 194 -20.43 4.64 0.78
CA CYS A 194 -19.45 5.25 -0.12
C CYS A 194 -20.11 6.07 -1.23
N VAL A 195 -19.46 7.14 -1.64
CA VAL A 195 -19.84 7.99 -2.78
C VAL A 195 -18.71 7.96 -3.80
N ALA A 196 -18.96 7.39 -4.98
CA ALA A 196 -17.98 7.29 -6.04
C ALA A 196 -17.83 8.62 -6.81
N GLU A 197 -16.60 9.01 -7.12
CA GLU A 197 -16.36 10.14 -8.02
C GLU A 197 -16.73 9.75 -9.47
N PRO A 198 -17.18 10.70 -10.31
CA PRO A 198 -17.68 10.38 -11.65
C PRO A 198 -16.73 9.56 -12.51
N ARG A 199 -15.43 9.74 -12.39
CA ARG A 199 -14.40 9.03 -13.16
C ARG A 199 -13.90 7.74 -12.53
N TRP A 200 -14.47 7.30 -11.42
CA TRP A 200 -14.01 6.13 -10.66
C TRP A 200 -13.69 4.91 -11.55
N LEU A 201 -14.65 4.40 -12.32
CA LEU A 201 -14.44 3.25 -13.19
C LEU A 201 -13.53 3.59 -14.38
N ALA A 202 -13.69 4.78 -14.97
CA ALA A 202 -12.88 5.22 -16.10
C ALA A 202 -11.39 5.30 -15.76
N GLU A 203 -11.05 5.58 -14.50
CA GLU A 203 -9.66 5.62 -14.03
C GLU A 203 -9.10 4.23 -13.70
N LEU A 204 -9.92 3.30 -13.19
CA LEU A 204 -9.43 1.99 -12.73
C LEU A 204 -9.43 0.91 -13.82
N VAL A 205 -10.45 0.89 -14.69
CA VAL A 205 -10.61 -0.14 -15.73
C VAL A 205 -9.42 -0.27 -16.67
N PRO A 206 -8.75 0.80 -17.13
CA PRO A 206 -7.63 0.69 -18.06
C PRO A 206 -6.44 -0.14 -17.56
N TYR A 207 -6.29 -0.31 -16.26
CA TYR A 207 -5.22 -1.16 -15.71
C TYR A 207 -5.40 -2.64 -16.05
N PHE A 208 -6.64 -3.08 -16.32
CA PHE A 208 -6.95 -4.45 -16.72
C PHE A 208 -6.59 -4.79 -18.18
N ALA A 209 -6.12 -3.82 -18.95
CA ALA A 209 -5.55 -4.09 -20.28
C ALA A 209 -4.35 -5.05 -20.22
N TRP A 210 -3.71 -5.17 -19.07
CA TRP A 210 -2.72 -6.20 -18.83
C TRP A 210 -3.34 -7.42 -18.12
N ASN A 211 -3.32 -8.57 -18.79
CA ASN A 211 -3.96 -9.80 -18.31
C ASN A 211 -3.43 -10.30 -16.96
N LYS A 212 -2.21 -9.93 -16.57
CA LYS A 212 -1.64 -10.26 -15.26
C LYS A 212 -2.19 -9.40 -14.11
N VAL A 213 -2.91 -8.32 -14.38
CA VAL A 213 -3.60 -7.56 -13.35
C VAL A 213 -4.87 -8.30 -12.96
N GLY A 214 -4.88 -8.80 -11.73
CA GLY A 214 -6.01 -9.50 -11.15
C GLY A 214 -6.98 -8.59 -10.43
N ALA A 215 -6.45 -7.53 -9.79
CA ALA A 215 -7.25 -6.58 -9.03
C ALA A 215 -6.66 -5.17 -9.09
N VAL A 216 -7.55 -4.17 -9.01
CA VAL A 216 -7.19 -2.73 -9.01
C VAL A 216 -8.03 -2.04 -7.96
N GLY A 217 -7.38 -1.39 -6.99
CA GLY A 217 -8.07 -0.56 -6.03
C GLY A 217 -7.81 0.92 -6.26
N GLY A 218 -8.78 1.74 -5.88
CA GLY A 218 -8.68 3.19 -5.93
C GLY A 218 -8.47 3.81 -4.55
N ARG A 219 -8.37 5.13 -4.50
CA ARG A 219 -8.20 5.87 -3.27
C ARG A 219 -9.52 6.07 -2.55
N THR A 220 -9.54 5.79 -1.26
CA THR A 220 -10.71 6.00 -0.40
C THR A 220 -10.46 7.21 0.49
N LEU A 221 -11.13 8.31 0.18
CA LEU A 221 -11.04 9.56 0.93
C LEU A 221 -12.17 9.66 1.96
N SER A 222 -11.99 10.50 2.96
CA SER A 222 -13.04 10.84 3.91
C SER A 222 -14.15 11.65 3.24
N TYR A 223 -15.41 11.34 3.56
CA TYR A 223 -16.59 12.12 3.13
C TYR A 223 -16.79 13.36 4.03
N TYR A 224 -16.74 13.16 5.35
CA TYR A 224 -16.93 14.22 6.35
C TYR A 224 -15.60 14.93 6.70
N ARG A 225 -15.67 16.22 7.05
CA ARG A 225 -14.49 17.08 7.31
C ARG A 225 -14.71 18.17 8.36
N GLU A 226 -15.87 18.16 9.04
CA GLU A 226 -16.30 19.29 9.88
C GLU A 226 -15.87 19.15 11.34
N SER A 227 -16.13 17.98 11.94
CA SER A 227 -15.81 17.73 13.35
C SER A 227 -14.30 17.49 13.57
N SER A 228 -13.87 17.51 14.82
CA SER A 228 -12.48 17.16 15.16
C SER A 228 -12.15 15.70 14.84
N LEU A 229 -13.14 14.79 14.99
CA LEU A 229 -12.99 13.38 14.61
C LEU A 229 -12.89 13.23 13.09
N ASP A 230 -13.69 13.96 12.32
CA ASP A 230 -13.64 13.94 10.85
C ASP A 230 -12.27 14.38 10.34
N ARG A 231 -11.70 15.46 10.93
CA ARG A 231 -10.36 15.97 10.58
C ARG A 231 -9.25 14.98 10.95
N TYR A 232 -9.45 14.18 11.99
CA TYR A 232 -8.56 13.08 12.34
C TYR A 232 -8.69 11.94 11.33
N GLU A 233 -9.91 11.47 11.05
CA GLU A 233 -10.19 10.40 10.08
C GLU A 233 -9.75 10.77 8.65
N GLU A 234 -9.82 12.04 8.26
CA GLU A 234 -9.37 12.53 6.95
C GLU A 234 -7.91 12.16 6.66
N VAL A 235 -7.06 12.11 7.68
CA VAL A 235 -5.62 11.82 7.53
C VAL A 235 -5.19 10.49 8.13
N SER A 236 -6.02 9.85 8.95
CA SER A 236 -5.66 8.64 9.71
C SER A 236 -6.51 7.43 9.35
N SER A 237 -7.48 7.58 8.45
CA SER A 237 -8.30 6.45 7.99
C SER A 237 -7.42 5.33 7.43
N PRO A 238 -7.58 4.07 7.88
CA PRO A 238 -6.85 2.93 7.35
C PRO A 238 -7.30 2.56 5.93
N LEU A 239 -8.36 3.18 5.41
CA LEU A 239 -8.87 2.96 4.06
C LEU A 239 -8.14 3.82 3.02
N ASP A 240 -7.53 4.95 3.41
CA ASP A 240 -6.71 5.76 2.50
C ASP A 240 -5.28 5.21 2.43
N MET A 241 -4.95 4.58 1.32
CA MET A 241 -3.61 4.03 1.05
C MET A 241 -2.61 5.09 0.55
N GLY A 242 -3.01 6.37 0.55
CA GLY A 242 -2.18 7.51 0.17
C GLY A 242 -2.27 7.93 -1.30
N PRO A 243 -1.51 8.97 -1.71
CA PRO A 243 -1.65 9.57 -3.04
C PRO A 243 -0.78 8.92 -4.12
N TRP A 244 -0.09 7.81 -3.84
CA TRP A 244 0.91 7.26 -4.75
C TRP A 244 0.47 5.95 -5.36
N LEU A 245 0.62 5.83 -6.69
CA LEU A 245 0.45 4.59 -7.41
C LEU A 245 1.34 3.48 -6.81
N HIS A 246 0.74 2.34 -6.51
CA HIS A 246 1.46 1.18 -6.02
C HIS A 246 1.10 -0.08 -6.82
N ILE A 247 2.11 -0.89 -7.16
CA ILE A 247 1.93 -2.13 -7.90
C ILE A 247 2.60 -3.25 -7.11
N ALA A 248 1.79 -4.20 -6.66
CA ALA A 248 2.24 -5.34 -5.90
C ALA A 248 2.05 -6.63 -6.72
N GLY A 249 3.14 -7.23 -7.11
CA GLY A 249 3.15 -8.56 -7.75
C GLY A 249 3.06 -9.69 -6.73
N PRO A 250 3.22 -10.94 -7.20
CA PRO A 250 3.43 -12.08 -6.31
C PRO A 250 4.58 -11.80 -5.35
N GLY A 251 4.35 -12.04 -4.06
CA GLY A 251 5.34 -11.72 -3.03
C GLY A 251 4.84 -11.90 -1.62
N SER A 252 5.72 -11.72 -0.66
CA SER A 252 5.45 -11.95 0.77
C SER A 252 5.19 -10.69 1.58
N ASP A 253 5.16 -9.50 0.93
CA ASP A 253 4.72 -8.27 1.59
C ASP A 253 3.22 -8.30 1.91
N THR A 254 2.79 -7.42 2.80
CA THR A 254 1.43 -7.39 3.35
C THR A 254 0.50 -6.38 2.66
N PHE A 255 0.87 -5.88 1.48
CA PHE A 255 0.07 -4.91 0.75
C PHE A 255 -1.29 -5.49 0.31
N TYR A 256 -2.35 -4.73 0.52
CA TYR A 256 -3.72 -5.03 0.13
C TYR A 256 -4.45 -3.73 -0.24
N VAL A 257 -5.68 -3.83 -0.72
CA VAL A 257 -6.58 -2.70 -0.97
C VAL A 257 -7.96 -3.04 -0.39
N PRO A 258 -8.62 -2.09 0.31
CA PRO A 258 -9.96 -2.31 0.88
C PRO A 258 -11.03 -2.58 -0.17
N THR A 259 -11.98 -3.47 0.13
CA THR A 259 -13.10 -3.79 -0.78
C THR A 259 -14.07 -2.65 -1.02
N CYS A 260 -14.08 -1.62 -0.18
CA CYS A 260 -14.92 -0.44 -0.41
C CYS A 260 -14.53 0.36 -1.67
N ASN A 261 -13.38 0.05 -2.28
CA ASN A 261 -12.93 0.64 -3.55
C ASN A 261 -12.01 -0.34 -4.28
N LEU A 262 -12.55 -1.48 -4.72
CA LEU A 262 -11.77 -2.56 -5.33
C LEU A 262 -12.47 -3.13 -6.56
N LEU A 263 -11.77 -3.15 -7.68
CA LEU A 263 -12.15 -3.89 -8.87
C LEU A 263 -11.36 -5.20 -8.94
N VAL A 264 -12.02 -6.30 -9.33
CA VAL A 264 -11.37 -7.61 -9.49
C VAL A 264 -11.81 -8.23 -10.81
N ARG A 265 -10.89 -8.83 -11.55
CA ARG A 265 -11.21 -9.63 -12.72
C ARG A 265 -12.04 -10.86 -12.30
N ARG A 266 -13.22 -11.06 -12.88
CA ARG A 266 -14.12 -12.18 -12.52
C ARG A 266 -13.41 -13.54 -12.55
N SER A 267 -12.67 -13.84 -13.61
CA SER A 267 -11.94 -15.12 -13.72
C SER A 267 -10.93 -15.32 -12.59
N VAL A 268 -10.26 -14.25 -12.15
CA VAL A 268 -9.33 -14.30 -11.03
C VAL A 268 -10.06 -14.46 -9.70
N TYR A 269 -11.17 -13.72 -9.49
CA TYR A 269 -12.01 -13.85 -8.29
C TYR A 269 -12.51 -15.29 -8.11
N GLN A 270 -13.02 -15.90 -9.19
CA GLN A 270 -13.48 -17.29 -9.20
C GLN A 270 -12.34 -18.28 -8.96
N ALA A 271 -11.20 -18.09 -9.63
CA ALA A 271 -10.04 -18.96 -9.49
C ALA A 271 -9.46 -18.99 -8.07
N VAL A 272 -9.54 -17.87 -7.33
CA VAL A 272 -9.08 -17.80 -5.93
C VAL A 272 -10.20 -18.17 -4.93
N GLY A 273 -11.41 -18.52 -5.37
CA GLY A 273 -12.50 -18.96 -4.52
C GLY A 273 -13.30 -17.84 -3.84
N GLY A 274 -13.30 -16.63 -4.39
CA GLY A 274 -14.09 -15.49 -3.88
C GLY A 274 -13.65 -14.98 -2.51
N LEU A 275 -14.52 -14.24 -1.83
CA LEU A 275 -14.31 -13.77 -0.45
C LEU A 275 -14.58 -14.88 0.56
N ARG A 276 -13.79 -14.94 1.61
CA ARG A 276 -14.02 -15.89 2.70
C ARG A 276 -15.16 -15.41 3.61
N GLU A 277 -16.23 -16.18 3.69
CA GLU A 277 -17.44 -15.85 4.44
C GLU A 277 -17.29 -16.09 5.95
N ASP A 278 -16.28 -16.87 6.36
CA ASP A 278 -15.90 -17.07 7.75
C ASP A 278 -15.12 -15.88 8.36
N LEU A 279 -14.69 -14.93 7.51
CA LEU A 279 -14.05 -13.69 7.94
C LEU A 279 -15.06 -12.53 7.95
N ARG A 280 -15.35 -12.00 9.15
CA ARG A 280 -16.16 -10.77 9.27
C ARG A 280 -15.37 -9.50 9.05
N VAL A 281 -14.04 -9.58 9.19
CA VAL A 281 -13.07 -8.49 9.00
C VAL A 281 -11.79 -9.07 8.44
N GLY A 282 -11.19 -8.37 7.48
CA GLY A 282 -9.95 -8.80 6.82
C GLY A 282 -10.17 -9.74 5.63
N GLU A 283 -11.42 -9.90 5.18
CA GLU A 283 -11.77 -10.65 3.99
C GLU A 283 -11.16 -10.03 2.71
N ASP A 284 -11.00 -8.71 2.69
CA ASP A 284 -10.33 -7.95 1.64
C ASP A 284 -8.82 -8.20 1.61
N VAL A 285 -8.18 -8.21 2.79
CA VAL A 285 -6.76 -8.54 2.95
C VAL A 285 -6.50 -9.96 2.44
N ASP A 286 -7.30 -10.93 2.89
CA ASP A 286 -7.21 -12.33 2.48
C ASP A 286 -7.39 -12.48 0.96
N LEU A 287 -8.41 -11.86 0.37
CA LEU A 287 -8.65 -11.88 -1.08
C LEU A 287 -7.45 -11.32 -1.84
N CYS A 288 -6.95 -10.14 -1.47
CA CYS A 288 -5.82 -9.50 -2.12
C CYS A 288 -4.56 -10.37 -2.06
N TRP A 289 -4.32 -11.04 -0.93
CA TRP A 289 -3.16 -11.93 -0.79
C TRP A 289 -3.31 -13.22 -1.60
N ARG A 290 -4.53 -13.80 -1.71
CA ARG A 290 -4.79 -14.95 -2.59
C ARG A 290 -4.68 -14.60 -4.08
N VAL A 291 -5.18 -13.44 -4.50
CA VAL A 291 -5.00 -12.93 -5.88
C VAL A 291 -3.52 -12.85 -6.23
N ARG A 292 -2.70 -12.29 -5.33
CA ARG A 292 -1.25 -12.19 -5.53
C ARG A 292 -0.54 -13.54 -5.47
N ALA A 293 -0.97 -14.44 -4.59
CA ALA A 293 -0.45 -15.82 -4.52
C ALA A 293 -0.76 -16.61 -5.78
N GLY A 294 -1.90 -16.33 -6.44
CA GLY A 294 -2.29 -16.87 -7.74
C GLY A 294 -1.49 -16.33 -8.94
N GLY A 295 -0.43 -15.55 -8.70
CA GLY A 295 0.45 -15.05 -9.76
C GLY A 295 0.01 -13.72 -10.37
N HIS A 296 -1.03 -13.08 -9.85
CA HIS A 296 -1.57 -11.83 -10.39
C HIS A 296 -0.99 -10.59 -9.68
N TYR A 297 -1.04 -9.47 -10.38
CA TYR A 297 -0.70 -8.18 -9.82
C TYR A 297 -1.94 -7.52 -9.20
N LEU A 298 -1.72 -6.90 -8.05
CA LEU A 298 -2.64 -5.97 -7.39
C LEU A 298 -2.12 -4.56 -7.63
N VAL A 299 -2.94 -3.71 -8.23
CA VAL A 299 -2.61 -2.30 -8.50
C VAL A 299 -3.44 -1.43 -7.58
N TYR A 300 -2.82 -0.45 -6.96
CA TYR A 300 -3.50 0.66 -6.30
C TYR A 300 -3.30 1.92 -7.14
N ALA A 301 -4.38 2.47 -7.66
CA ALA A 301 -4.42 3.64 -8.55
C ALA A 301 -5.18 4.78 -7.85
N PRO A 302 -4.48 5.78 -7.30
CA PRO A 302 -5.10 6.83 -6.48
C PRO A 302 -6.05 7.75 -7.25
N GLU A 303 -6.07 7.66 -8.57
CA GLU A 303 -6.95 8.43 -9.45
C GLU A 303 -8.42 7.98 -9.37
N GLY A 304 -8.67 6.70 -9.07
CA GLY A 304 -10.02 6.15 -8.92
C GLY A 304 -10.55 6.40 -7.51
N VAL A 305 -11.24 7.52 -7.32
CA VAL A 305 -11.60 8.00 -5.98
C VAL A 305 -13.01 7.59 -5.58
N VAL A 306 -13.11 7.14 -4.32
CA VAL A 306 -14.38 6.93 -3.60
C VAL A 306 -14.29 7.68 -2.27
N ARG A 307 -15.39 8.34 -1.84
CA ARG A 307 -15.48 8.99 -0.53
C ARG A 307 -16.29 8.12 0.42
N HIS A 308 -15.69 7.75 1.53
CA HIS A 308 -16.30 6.88 2.53
C HIS A 308 -16.81 7.69 3.73
N LYS A 309 -18.03 7.43 4.16
CA LYS A 309 -18.64 7.97 5.38
C LYS A 309 -18.14 7.18 6.58
N HIS A 310 -17.07 7.67 7.20
CA HIS A 310 -16.52 7.06 8.39
C HIS A 310 -17.43 7.25 9.61
N ARG A 311 -17.10 6.62 10.73
CA ARG A 311 -17.87 6.69 11.97
C ARG A 311 -17.78 8.10 12.56
N ASP A 312 -18.94 8.71 12.83
CA ASP A 312 -19.09 10.06 13.37
C ASP A 312 -18.92 10.14 14.89
N ARG A 313 -18.90 8.99 15.58
CA ARG A 313 -18.76 8.89 17.04
C ARG A 313 -17.48 8.16 17.42
N LEU A 314 -16.75 8.73 18.40
CA LEU A 314 -15.47 8.18 18.87
C LEU A 314 -15.60 6.70 19.30
N VAL A 315 -16.62 6.35 20.08
CA VAL A 315 -16.81 4.96 20.55
C VAL A 315 -17.04 4.00 19.38
N ALA A 316 -17.78 4.41 18.36
CA ALA A 316 -18.02 3.60 17.16
C ALA A 316 -16.73 3.41 16.35
N MET A 317 -15.93 4.46 16.21
CA MET A 317 -14.61 4.41 15.57
C MET A 317 -13.67 3.46 16.34
N LEU A 318 -13.56 3.60 17.65
CA LEU A 318 -12.69 2.74 18.49
C LEU A 318 -13.12 1.27 18.42
N ARG A 319 -14.43 0.97 18.45
CA ARG A 319 -14.95 -0.39 18.25
C ARG A 319 -14.54 -0.95 16.89
N GLN A 320 -14.64 -0.16 15.82
CA GLN A 320 -14.21 -0.56 14.49
C GLN A 320 -12.71 -0.85 14.44
N ARG A 321 -11.87 -0.01 15.07
CA ARG A 321 -10.41 -0.25 15.15
C ARG A 321 -10.07 -1.52 15.93
N ALA A 322 -10.78 -1.79 17.04
CA ALA A 322 -10.63 -3.04 17.77
C ALA A 322 -11.02 -4.25 16.90
N GLN A 323 -12.13 -4.17 16.17
CA GLN A 323 -12.53 -5.21 15.22
C GLN A 323 -11.45 -5.48 14.16
N TYR A 324 -10.86 -4.42 13.58
CA TYR A 324 -9.74 -4.58 12.63
C TYR A 324 -8.55 -5.31 13.26
N GLY A 325 -8.24 -5.03 14.54
CA GLY A 325 -7.19 -5.72 15.27
C GLY A 325 -7.42 -7.22 15.38
N THR A 326 -8.67 -7.68 15.54
CA THR A 326 -8.98 -9.12 15.71
C THR A 326 -8.62 -9.95 14.49
N SER A 327 -8.60 -9.36 13.29
CA SER A 327 -8.30 -10.07 12.05
C SER A 327 -6.83 -10.47 11.89
N GLU A 328 -5.90 -9.79 12.57
CA GLU A 328 -4.47 -10.06 12.38
C GLU A 328 -4.08 -11.50 12.67
N ALA A 329 -4.59 -12.07 13.77
CA ALA A 329 -4.22 -13.43 14.20
C ALA A 329 -4.70 -14.48 13.19
N VAL A 330 -5.96 -14.38 12.73
CA VAL A 330 -6.50 -15.30 11.73
C VAL A 330 -5.81 -15.15 10.38
N LEU A 331 -5.51 -13.93 9.95
CA LEU A 331 -4.76 -13.68 8.71
C LEU A 331 -3.34 -14.27 8.76
N HIS A 332 -2.64 -14.16 9.89
CA HIS A 332 -1.33 -14.77 10.06
C HIS A 332 -1.38 -16.32 10.12
N ARG A 333 -2.50 -16.89 10.58
CA ARG A 333 -2.73 -18.33 10.52
C ARG A 333 -2.98 -18.81 9.09
N LEU A 334 -3.82 -18.09 8.35
CA LEU A 334 -4.17 -18.41 6.95
C LEU A 334 -3.00 -18.17 5.99
N HIS A 335 -2.17 -17.16 6.27
CA HIS A 335 -1.07 -16.73 5.40
C HIS A 335 0.26 -16.67 6.18
N PRO A 336 0.85 -17.80 6.57
CA PRO A 336 2.06 -17.83 7.42
C PRO A 336 3.28 -17.17 6.77
N GLY A 337 3.32 -17.04 5.44
CA GLY A 337 4.36 -16.32 4.71
C GLY A 337 4.20 -14.79 4.69
N LYS A 338 3.03 -14.27 5.07
CA LYS A 338 2.73 -12.84 5.12
C LYS A 338 3.01 -12.31 6.53
N ARG A 339 4.17 -11.72 6.73
CA ARG A 339 4.57 -11.19 8.04
C ARG A 339 5.06 -9.76 7.93
N LYS A 340 4.84 -8.98 8.99
CA LYS A 340 5.44 -7.66 9.14
C LYS A 340 6.95 -7.79 9.23
N ARG A 341 7.64 -7.06 8.40
CA ARG A 341 9.09 -7.10 8.29
C ARG A 341 9.69 -5.88 8.97
N PHE A 342 10.63 -6.13 9.86
CA PHE A 342 11.45 -5.10 10.48
C PHE A 342 12.76 -4.99 9.71
N PRO A 343 13.19 -3.79 9.29
CA PRO A 343 14.47 -3.63 8.63
C PRO A 343 15.61 -3.95 9.62
N LEU A 344 16.49 -4.87 9.25
CA LEU A 344 17.68 -5.19 10.04
C LEU A 344 18.80 -4.22 9.68
N LEU A 345 18.81 -3.06 10.33
CA LEU A 345 19.85 -2.04 10.22
C LEU A 345 20.61 -2.00 11.56
N PRO A 346 21.79 -2.62 11.68
CA PRO A 346 22.45 -2.85 12.98
C PRO A 346 22.70 -1.58 13.79
N ALA A 347 23.28 -0.53 13.19
CA ALA A 347 23.58 0.70 13.91
C ALA A 347 22.32 1.47 14.36
N PRO A 348 21.31 1.72 13.52
CA PRO A 348 20.04 2.29 13.97
C PRO A 348 19.31 1.44 15.03
N LEU A 349 19.33 0.11 14.91
CA LEU A 349 18.74 -0.79 15.93
C LEU A 349 19.48 -0.68 17.27
N ALA A 350 20.82 -0.61 17.23
CA ALA A 350 21.61 -0.39 18.45
C ALA A 350 21.26 0.95 19.12
N THR A 351 21.07 2.02 18.33
CA THR A 351 20.61 3.31 18.88
C THR A 351 19.25 3.16 19.57
N VAL A 352 18.27 2.50 18.93
CA VAL A 352 16.94 2.26 19.52
C VAL A 352 17.04 1.45 20.80
N ALA A 353 17.84 0.37 20.81
CA ALA A 353 18.03 -0.49 21.98
C ALA A 353 18.64 0.27 23.17
N VAL A 354 19.65 1.09 22.91
CA VAL A 354 20.30 1.92 23.95
C VAL A 354 19.32 2.96 24.50
N LEU A 355 18.57 3.65 23.65
CA LEU A 355 17.55 4.62 24.08
C LEU A 355 16.45 3.94 24.91
N ALA A 356 15.97 2.77 24.49
CA ALA A 356 14.97 2.02 25.23
C ALA A 356 15.50 1.58 26.61
N ALA A 357 16.72 1.03 26.68
CA ALA A 357 17.35 0.65 27.94
C ALA A 357 17.54 1.84 28.90
N ALA A 358 17.98 2.97 28.39
CA ALA A 358 18.12 4.19 29.16
C ALA A 358 16.78 4.70 29.69
N THR A 359 15.73 4.69 28.86
CA THR A 359 14.38 5.13 29.23
C THR A 359 13.74 4.20 30.25
N LEU A 360 13.99 2.89 30.15
CA LEU A 360 13.54 1.90 31.16
C LEU A 360 14.24 2.06 32.53
N GLY A 361 15.24 2.96 32.62
CA GLY A 361 16.00 3.16 33.86
C GLY A 361 17.07 2.10 34.11
N LEU A 362 17.29 1.17 33.18
CA LEU A 362 18.28 0.10 33.31
C LEU A 362 19.71 0.67 33.35
N ALA A 363 19.97 1.73 32.58
CA ALA A 363 21.28 2.38 32.53
C ALA A 363 21.15 3.82 31.96
N PRO A 364 20.72 4.82 32.77
CA PRO A 364 20.54 6.20 32.30
C PRO A 364 21.80 6.82 31.69
N ARG A 365 22.97 6.41 32.18
CA ARG A 365 24.27 6.87 31.65
C ARG A 365 24.53 6.43 30.21
N LEU A 366 23.78 5.43 29.70
CA LEU A 366 23.87 4.98 28.30
C LEU A 366 23.25 5.97 27.29
N LEU A 367 22.54 7.02 27.74
CA LEU A 367 22.04 8.04 26.79
C LEU A 367 23.17 8.64 25.96
N ALA A 368 24.34 8.93 26.59
CA ALA A 368 25.52 9.39 25.84
C ALA A 368 26.06 8.31 24.88
N ALA A 369 25.95 7.03 25.26
CA ALA A 369 26.38 5.93 24.41
C ALA A 369 25.49 5.73 23.16
N ALA A 370 24.26 6.26 23.12
CA ALA A 370 23.41 6.24 21.94
C ALA A 370 24.02 7.01 20.74
N ALA A 371 24.95 7.93 20.99
CA ALA A 371 25.70 8.62 19.94
C ALA A 371 26.68 7.69 19.20
N ALA A 372 27.23 6.67 19.87
CA ALA A 372 28.26 5.81 19.28
C ALA A 372 27.79 5.05 18.01
N PRO A 373 26.64 4.35 17.98
CA PRO A 373 26.15 3.72 16.74
C PRO A 373 25.88 4.73 15.64
N PHE A 374 25.39 5.93 15.98
CA PHE A 374 25.15 7.01 15.02
C PHE A 374 26.46 7.51 14.38
N LEU A 375 27.47 7.77 15.19
CA LEU A 375 28.78 8.20 14.72
C LEU A 375 29.44 7.11 13.88
N TRP A 376 29.39 5.86 14.34
CA TRP A 376 29.91 4.72 13.60
C TRP A 376 29.28 4.59 12.21
N ASP A 377 27.94 4.69 12.10
CA ASP A 377 27.23 4.61 10.82
C ASP A 377 27.66 5.76 9.88
N GLY A 378 27.77 6.99 10.40
CA GLY A 378 28.21 8.15 9.63
C GLY A 378 29.65 8.01 9.10
N LEU A 379 30.57 7.60 9.94
CA LEU A 379 31.98 7.39 9.58
C LEU A 379 32.13 6.23 8.59
N SER A 380 31.42 5.11 8.82
CA SER A 380 31.45 3.94 7.96
C SER A 380 30.90 4.24 6.56
N ARG A 381 29.79 4.97 6.46
CA ARG A 381 29.22 5.41 5.16
C ARG A 381 30.15 6.39 4.45
N THR A 382 30.75 7.32 5.18
CA THR A 382 31.71 8.26 4.62
C THR A 382 32.94 7.52 4.06
N ALA A 383 33.49 6.57 4.81
CA ALA A 383 34.62 5.75 4.38
C ALA A 383 34.26 4.90 3.16
N HIS A 384 33.06 4.29 3.13
CA HIS A 384 32.56 3.52 1.99
C HIS A 384 32.46 4.37 0.72
N LEU A 385 31.84 5.55 0.80
CA LEU A 385 31.70 6.46 -0.34
C LEU A 385 33.06 6.89 -0.90
N ARG A 386 34.03 7.20 -0.01
CA ARG A 386 35.40 7.52 -0.43
C ARG A 386 36.08 6.36 -1.15
N ARG A 387 35.93 5.13 -0.64
CA ARG A 387 36.50 3.92 -1.30
C ARG A 387 35.88 3.69 -2.69
N GLU A 388 34.59 3.96 -2.85
CA GLU A 388 33.91 3.90 -4.15
C GLU A 388 34.25 5.10 -5.06
N GLY A 389 35.07 6.05 -4.59
CA GLY A 389 35.43 7.25 -5.37
C GLY A 389 34.26 8.22 -5.57
N VAL A 390 33.23 8.16 -4.72
CA VAL A 390 32.04 9.00 -4.82
C VAL A 390 32.18 10.19 -3.88
N GLN A 391 32.18 11.40 -4.45
CA GLN A 391 32.23 12.64 -3.68
C GLN A 391 30.82 13.10 -3.31
N VAL A 392 30.50 13.09 -2.02
CA VAL A 392 29.25 13.60 -1.45
C VAL A 392 29.59 14.56 -0.30
N PRO A 393 28.99 15.75 -0.25
CA PRO A 393 29.19 16.67 0.87
C PRO A 393 28.86 15.99 2.21
N ALA A 394 29.72 16.18 3.21
CA ALA A 394 29.56 15.55 4.53
C ALA A 394 28.17 15.81 5.14
N VAL A 395 27.64 17.02 5.01
CA VAL A 395 26.30 17.37 5.49
C VAL A 395 25.22 16.45 4.94
N ARG A 396 25.31 16.03 3.67
CA ARG A 396 24.33 15.09 3.07
C ARG A 396 24.46 13.68 3.62
N VAL A 397 25.69 13.24 3.89
CA VAL A 397 25.92 11.93 4.52
C VAL A 397 25.32 11.91 5.93
N TRP A 398 25.64 12.90 6.76
CA TRP A 398 25.12 12.99 8.12
C TRP A 398 23.61 13.19 8.17
N THR A 399 23.01 13.97 7.25
CA THR A 399 21.56 14.09 7.13
C THR A 399 20.92 12.75 6.76
N ALA A 400 21.53 11.97 5.88
CA ALA A 400 21.03 10.64 5.52
C ALA A 400 21.10 9.66 6.70
N VAL A 401 22.19 9.69 7.46
CA VAL A 401 22.35 8.90 8.69
C VAL A 401 21.29 9.29 9.71
N ALA A 402 21.11 10.57 9.97
CA ALA A 402 20.09 11.07 10.90
C ALA A 402 18.69 10.61 10.51
N ARG A 403 18.32 10.74 9.23
CA ARG A 403 17.03 10.27 8.71
C ARG A 403 16.85 8.75 8.89
N THR A 404 17.93 7.96 8.71
CA THR A 404 17.87 6.51 8.87
C THR A 404 17.64 6.14 10.35
N HIS A 405 18.33 6.78 11.28
CA HIS A 405 18.19 6.53 12.72
C HIS A 405 16.83 6.99 13.24
N LEU A 406 16.40 8.21 12.88
CA LEU A 406 15.05 8.72 13.23
C LEU A 406 13.94 7.87 12.60
N GLY A 407 14.10 7.43 11.36
CA GLY A 407 13.16 6.51 10.71
C GLY A 407 13.08 5.16 11.43
N MET A 408 14.21 4.59 11.88
CA MET A 408 14.22 3.35 12.66
C MET A 408 13.54 3.54 14.01
N LEU A 409 13.79 4.66 14.68
CA LEU A 409 13.14 5.01 15.94
C LEU A 409 11.61 5.11 15.73
N TYR A 410 11.16 5.74 14.64
CA TYR A 410 9.74 5.80 14.28
C TYR A 410 9.15 4.39 14.09
N VAL A 411 9.80 3.53 13.30
CA VAL A 411 9.32 2.17 13.04
C VAL A 411 9.24 1.37 14.35
N ALA A 412 10.25 1.46 15.21
CA ALA A 412 10.28 0.78 16.50
C ALA A 412 9.18 1.30 17.44
N TYR A 413 9.04 2.62 17.58
CA TYR A 413 8.06 3.24 18.46
C TYR A 413 6.63 3.06 17.95
N PHE A 414 6.41 3.14 16.63
CA PHE A 414 5.13 2.78 16.03
C PHE A 414 4.75 1.33 16.33
N HIS A 415 5.71 0.41 16.27
CA HIS A 415 5.47 -0.99 16.61
C HIS A 415 5.19 -1.18 18.11
N LEU A 416 5.94 -0.51 18.98
CA LEU A 416 5.71 -0.54 20.42
C LEU A 416 4.29 -0.07 20.76
N GLN A 417 3.85 1.08 20.26
CA GLN A 417 2.50 1.56 20.54
C GLN A 417 1.41 0.70 19.90
N ARG A 418 1.67 0.09 18.74
CA ARG A 418 0.68 -0.73 18.03
C ARG A 418 0.43 -2.07 18.70
N TYR A 419 1.43 -2.62 19.43
CA TYR A 419 1.38 -3.98 19.96
C TYR A 419 1.70 -4.12 21.44
N TYR A 420 2.42 -3.18 22.06
CA TYR A 420 3.02 -3.40 23.38
C TYR A 420 2.65 -2.36 24.43
N LEU A 421 1.67 -1.46 24.19
CA LEU A 421 1.28 -0.47 25.21
C LEU A 421 0.69 -1.14 26.46
N TRP A 422 -0.15 -2.17 26.31
CA TRP A 422 -0.69 -2.89 27.47
C TRP A 422 0.40 -3.58 28.29
N PRO A 423 1.32 -4.38 27.71
CA PRO A 423 2.46 -4.92 28.42
C PRO A 423 3.36 -3.86 29.08
N LEU A 424 3.62 -2.75 28.38
CA LEU A 424 4.43 -1.64 28.93
C LEU A 424 3.69 -0.94 30.07
N ALA A 425 2.39 -0.73 29.98
CA ALA A 425 1.59 -0.15 31.05
C ALA A 425 1.61 -1.05 32.30
N ALA A 426 1.45 -2.37 32.14
CA ALA A 426 1.56 -3.33 33.23
C ALA A 426 2.97 -3.35 33.85
N LEU A 427 4.00 -3.36 33.01
CA LEU A 427 5.39 -3.31 33.46
C LEU A 427 5.71 -2.01 34.24
N GLY A 428 5.08 -0.89 33.90
CA GLY A 428 5.28 0.41 34.52
C GLY A 428 4.96 0.45 36.03
N PHE A 429 4.12 -0.48 36.54
CA PHE A 429 3.85 -0.60 37.98
C PHE A 429 5.06 -1.11 38.76
N VAL A 430 5.96 -1.87 38.14
CA VAL A 430 7.19 -2.40 38.76
C VAL A 430 8.45 -1.70 38.26
N ALA A 431 8.39 -1.12 37.09
CA ALA A 431 9.48 -0.39 36.45
C ALA A 431 8.95 0.90 35.82
N PRO A 432 8.91 2.03 36.55
CA PRO A 432 8.27 3.28 36.08
C PRO A 432 8.80 3.80 34.72
N GLY A 433 10.04 3.46 34.36
CA GLY A 433 10.61 3.77 33.05
C GLY A 433 9.83 3.17 31.87
N ALA A 434 9.04 2.11 32.09
CA ALA A 434 8.19 1.55 31.04
C ALA A 434 7.05 2.49 30.65
N TRP A 435 6.50 3.26 31.60
CA TRP A 435 5.54 4.33 31.25
C TRP A 435 6.19 5.45 30.45
N ALA A 436 7.41 5.84 30.83
CA ALA A 436 8.16 6.85 30.06
C ALA A 436 8.45 6.36 28.63
N LEU A 437 8.81 5.08 28.47
CA LEU A 437 9.00 4.47 27.15
C LEU A 437 7.70 4.43 26.35
N ALA A 438 6.59 4.03 26.95
CA ALA A 438 5.27 4.00 26.31
C ALA A 438 4.84 5.42 25.86
N ALA A 439 4.95 6.41 26.78
CA ALA A 439 4.61 7.80 26.47
C ALA A 439 5.49 8.39 25.37
N SER A 440 6.81 8.17 25.43
CA SER A 440 7.74 8.64 24.39
C SER A 440 7.47 8.00 23.04
N ALA A 441 7.11 6.71 23.01
CA ALA A 441 6.75 6.01 21.78
C ALA A 441 5.49 6.61 21.13
N VAL A 442 4.44 6.86 21.91
CA VAL A 442 3.19 7.46 21.42
C VAL A 442 3.43 8.89 20.93
N VAL A 443 4.08 9.74 21.75
CA VAL A 443 4.29 11.16 21.41
C VAL A 443 5.19 11.31 20.19
N TYR A 444 6.27 10.55 20.12
CA TYR A 444 7.20 10.63 18.98
C TYR A 444 6.53 10.16 17.68
N ALA A 445 5.87 8.99 17.70
CA ALA A 445 5.23 8.48 16.49
C ALA A 445 4.06 9.37 16.04
N ALA A 446 3.23 9.86 16.98
CA ALA A 446 2.19 10.84 16.69
C ALA A 446 2.76 12.14 16.11
N GLY A 447 3.88 12.64 16.66
CA GLY A 447 4.55 13.85 16.18
C GLY A 447 5.06 13.71 14.74
N VAL A 448 5.66 12.57 14.41
CA VAL A 448 6.11 12.27 13.04
C VAL A 448 4.92 12.19 12.08
N ASP A 449 3.86 11.46 12.46
CA ASP A 449 2.66 11.32 11.63
C ASP A 449 1.92 12.68 11.46
N TYR A 450 1.81 13.46 12.52
CA TYR A 450 1.24 14.80 12.48
C TYR A 450 1.99 15.72 11.51
N ALA A 451 3.33 15.74 11.61
CA ALA A 451 4.17 16.55 10.73
C ALA A 451 4.11 16.11 9.26
N ALA A 452 3.99 14.80 9.02
CA ALA A 452 3.91 14.23 7.69
C ALA A 452 2.54 14.42 7.03
N ARG A 453 1.46 14.21 7.78
CA ARG A 453 0.08 14.23 7.28
C ARG A 453 -0.57 15.61 7.30
N LYS A 454 -0.06 16.54 8.13
CA LYS A 454 -0.52 17.94 8.26
C LYS A 454 -2.05 18.06 8.42
N PRO A 455 -2.65 17.40 9.41
CA PRO A 455 -4.08 17.45 9.62
C PRO A 455 -4.57 18.87 9.91
N ARG A 456 -5.81 19.17 9.54
CA ARG A 456 -6.51 20.40 9.93
C ARG A 456 -7.04 20.32 11.37
N LEU A 457 -6.18 19.84 12.28
CA LEU A 457 -6.48 19.57 13.68
C LEU A 457 -5.25 19.94 14.52
N GLY A 458 -5.45 20.48 15.72
CA GLY A 458 -4.36 20.76 16.64
C GLY A 458 -3.63 19.49 17.11
N PHE A 459 -2.35 19.61 17.51
CA PHE A 459 -1.55 18.45 17.89
C PHE A 459 -2.13 17.67 19.08
N LEU A 460 -2.60 18.35 20.13
CA LEU A 460 -3.13 17.67 21.32
C LEU A 460 -4.40 16.84 21.03
N PRO A 461 -5.43 17.36 20.36
CA PRO A 461 -6.55 16.52 19.90
C PRO A 461 -6.11 15.38 18.98
N PHE A 462 -5.18 15.62 18.05
CA PHE A 462 -4.63 14.57 17.20
C PHE A 462 -3.96 13.46 18.03
N LEU A 463 -3.11 13.82 19.00
CA LEU A 463 -2.44 12.89 19.90
C LEU A 463 -3.44 12.04 20.70
N ALA A 464 -4.53 12.66 21.19
CA ALA A 464 -5.56 11.95 21.95
C ALA A 464 -6.28 10.90 21.09
N TYR A 465 -6.72 11.24 19.89
CA TYR A 465 -7.30 10.28 18.95
C TYR A 465 -6.31 9.19 18.56
N TYR A 466 -5.08 9.58 18.25
CA TYR A 466 -4.02 8.67 17.84
C TYR A 466 -3.70 7.62 18.91
N ALA A 467 -3.54 8.05 20.15
CA ALA A 467 -3.26 7.16 21.27
C ALA A 467 -4.43 6.19 21.53
N THR A 468 -5.67 6.71 21.55
CA THR A 468 -6.86 5.89 21.82
C THR A 468 -7.17 4.91 20.69
N GLU A 469 -6.93 5.30 19.44
CA GLU A 469 -7.05 4.41 18.27
C GLU A 469 -6.08 3.21 18.38
N HIS A 470 -4.80 3.48 18.71
CA HIS A 470 -3.81 2.41 18.84
C HIS A 470 -4.09 1.48 20.02
N LEU A 471 -4.59 2.00 21.14
CA LEU A 471 -5.04 1.18 22.27
C LEU A 471 -6.24 0.28 21.88
N ALA A 472 -7.23 0.84 21.18
CA ALA A 472 -8.38 0.08 20.72
C ALA A 472 -7.96 -1.03 19.74
N TYR A 473 -7.11 -0.71 18.77
CA TYR A 473 -6.59 -1.70 17.84
C TYR A 473 -5.82 -2.82 18.54
N GLN A 474 -4.92 -2.49 19.46
CA GLN A 474 -4.14 -3.46 20.22
C GLN A 474 -5.04 -4.39 21.05
N THR A 475 -6.10 -3.85 21.67
CA THR A 475 -7.11 -4.66 22.39
C THR A 475 -7.72 -5.71 21.46
N GLY A 476 -8.04 -5.31 20.23
CA GLY A 476 -8.50 -6.24 19.19
C GLY A 476 -7.45 -7.29 18.83
N VAL A 477 -6.18 -6.92 18.69
CA VAL A 477 -5.09 -7.87 18.38
C VAL A 477 -4.96 -8.91 19.48
N VAL A 478 -4.98 -8.49 20.77
CA VAL A 478 -4.97 -9.43 21.91
C VAL A 478 -6.16 -10.38 21.85
N ALA A 479 -7.37 -9.85 21.68
CA ALA A 479 -8.58 -10.67 21.59
C ALA A 479 -8.51 -11.67 20.42
N GLY A 480 -8.04 -11.24 19.25
CA GLY A 480 -7.81 -12.11 18.10
C GLY A 480 -6.77 -13.20 18.38
N CYS A 481 -5.64 -12.84 19.01
CA CYS A 481 -4.59 -13.81 19.36
C CYS A 481 -5.07 -14.87 20.34
N VAL A 482 -5.85 -14.49 21.34
CA VAL A 482 -6.46 -15.43 22.32
C VAL A 482 -7.45 -16.35 21.60
N LYS A 483 -8.36 -15.79 20.79
CA LYS A 483 -9.36 -16.56 20.02
C LYS A 483 -8.70 -17.57 19.09
N GLU A 484 -7.70 -17.15 18.35
CA GLU A 484 -6.99 -17.98 17.36
C GLU A 484 -5.84 -18.81 17.96
N ARG A 485 -5.61 -18.70 19.27
CA ARG A 485 -4.54 -19.39 20.04
C ARG A 485 -3.16 -19.21 19.41
N THR A 486 -2.86 -18.01 18.90
CA THR A 486 -1.58 -17.69 18.28
C THR A 486 -1.17 -16.25 18.54
N PHE A 487 0.07 -16.05 18.99
CA PHE A 487 0.66 -14.74 19.25
C PHE A 487 1.69 -14.33 18.18
N ARG A 488 1.62 -14.93 17.00
CA ARG A 488 2.54 -14.61 15.88
C ARG A 488 2.47 -13.15 15.44
N SER A 489 1.35 -12.46 15.68
CA SER A 489 1.19 -11.02 15.39
C SER A 489 2.20 -10.14 16.14
N TYR A 490 2.68 -10.60 17.29
CA TYR A 490 3.64 -9.91 18.14
C TYR A 490 5.10 -10.15 17.72
N LEU A 491 5.38 -11.16 16.91
CA LEU A 491 6.74 -11.55 16.54
C LEU A 491 7.12 -10.93 15.19
N PRO A 492 7.90 -9.83 15.17
CA PRO A 492 8.40 -9.26 13.94
C PRO A 492 9.37 -10.22 13.25
N VAL A 493 9.39 -10.20 11.93
CA VAL A 493 10.42 -10.89 11.14
C VAL A 493 11.45 -9.86 10.75
N PHE A 494 12.68 -10.03 11.23
CA PHE A 494 13.79 -9.18 10.82
C PHE A 494 14.20 -9.52 9.39
N TRP A 495 14.28 -8.50 8.56
CA TRP A 495 14.72 -8.63 7.17
C TRP A 495 15.99 -7.82 6.98
N GLY A 496 17.07 -8.53 6.69
CA GLY A 496 18.37 -7.92 6.39
C GLY A 496 18.53 -7.77 4.90
N ASP A 497 18.61 -6.55 4.42
CA ASP A 497 18.96 -6.25 3.04
C ASP A 497 20.49 -6.28 2.81
N ALA A 498 21.18 -7.21 3.51
CA ALA A 498 22.62 -7.44 3.30
C ALA A 498 22.91 -7.93 1.86
N ALA A 499 21.91 -8.46 1.16
CA ALA A 499 22.01 -8.82 -0.26
C ALA A 499 21.77 -7.62 -1.18
N ALA A 500 20.97 -6.63 -0.77
CA ALA A 500 20.68 -5.44 -1.60
C ALA A 500 21.87 -4.50 -1.74
N THR A 501 22.80 -4.51 -0.77
CA THR A 501 24.01 -3.69 -0.82
C THR A 501 25.19 -4.39 -1.51
N ARG A 502 25.19 -5.71 -1.61
CA ARG A 502 26.34 -6.46 -2.14
C ARG A 502 26.19 -7.05 -3.55
N SER A 503 25.01 -7.26 -4.09
CA SER A 503 24.89 -7.85 -5.42
C SER A 503 23.65 -7.43 -6.20
N MET A 504 23.70 -6.27 -6.81
CA MET A 504 22.90 -6.02 -8.01
C MET A 504 23.56 -6.58 -9.28
N VAL A 505 24.81 -7.04 -9.22
CA VAL A 505 25.61 -7.36 -10.38
C VAL A 505 25.32 -8.75 -10.99
N PRO A 506 25.11 -9.85 -10.24
CA PRO A 506 24.95 -11.14 -10.91
C PRO A 506 23.55 -11.45 -11.43
N ASP A 507 22.49 -11.07 -10.71
CA ASP A 507 21.14 -11.56 -11.03
C ASP A 507 20.38 -10.73 -12.07
N VAL A 508 20.65 -9.42 -12.16
CA VAL A 508 20.01 -8.56 -13.16
C VAL A 508 20.54 -8.83 -14.56
N ALA A 509 21.82 -9.21 -14.67
CA ALA A 509 22.45 -9.51 -15.96
C ALA A 509 22.10 -10.90 -16.49
N LYS A 510 22.08 -11.91 -15.63
CA LYS A 510 21.75 -13.30 -16.03
C LYS A 510 20.27 -13.52 -16.31
N GLY A 511 19.38 -12.80 -15.61
CA GLY A 511 17.94 -12.95 -15.79
C GLY A 511 17.34 -12.13 -16.94
N ALA A 512 18.03 -11.11 -17.43
CA ALA A 512 17.46 -10.18 -18.42
C ALA A 512 17.83 -10.47 -19.87
N GLY A 513 18.80 -11.34 -20.16
CA GLY A 513 19.20 -11.71 -21.52
C GLY A 513 19.66 -10.53 -22.39
N LEU A 514 20.10 -9.43 -21.75
CA LEU A 514 20.57 -8.22 -22.41
C LEU A 514 22.04 -8.40 -22.80
N GLN A 515 22.32 -8.99 -23.98
CA GLN A 515 23.66 -8.97 -24.54
C GLN A 515 23.86 -7.71 -25.40
N PRO A 516 24.99 -7.00 -25.25
CA PRO A 516 25.31 -5.91 -26.16
C PRO A 516 25.75 -6.49 -27.51
N ARG A 517 25.06 -6.17 -28.60
CA ARG A 517 25.71 -6.30 -29.92
C ARG A 517 26.72 -5.16 -30.08
N VAL A 518 27.96 -5.54 -30.23
CA VAL A 518 29.00 -4.71 -30.82
C VAL A 518 28.52 -4.39 -32.24
N SER A 519 28.32 -3.11 -32.53
CA SER A 519 28.17 -2.67 -33.93
C SER A 519 29.55 -2.79 -34.57
N ASP A 520 29.76 -3.80 -35.39
CA ASP A 520 30.83 -3.83 -36.37
C ASP A 520 30.57 -2.72 -37.38
N SER A 521 31.18 -1.58 -37.16
CA SER A 521 31.45 -0.60 -38.20
C SER A 521 32.86 -0.86 -38.72
N GLN A 522 33.03 -1.93 -39.50
CA GLN A 522 34.08 -2.04 -40.49
C GLN A 522 33.42 -2.17 -41.84
N GLY A 523 33.68 -1.25 -42.69
CA GLY A 523 33.24 -1.24 -44.06
C GLY A 523 33.96 -0.17 -44.79
N GLY A 524 35.00 -0.40 -45.31
CA GLY A 524 35.79 -0.35 -46.47
C GLY A 524 35.39 0.66 -47.54
N ARG A 525 36.37 1.49 -47.84
CA ARG A 525 36.62 2.27 -49.06
C ARG A 525 35.74 3.49 -49.32
#